data_d4a6b61d77412a5503fe86ee32db7c8e
#
_entry.id   d4a6b61d77412a5503fe86ee32db7c8e
#
_cell.length_a   1.000
_cell.length_b   1.000
_cell.length_c   1.000
_cell.angle_alpha   90.00
_cell.angle_beta   90.00
_cell.angle_gamma   90.00
#
_symmetry.space_group_name_H-M   'P 1'
#
loop_
_entity.id
_entity.type
_entity.pdbx_description
1 polymer ?
#
loop_
_entity_poly.entity_id
_entity_poly.type
_entity_poly.pdbx_seq_one_letter_code
_entity_poly.pdbx_strand_id
1 'polypeptide(L)'
;IRYVAMFREFSSDYHRQEIVGNLITHIGSGVDYEIESALKTLENMLDDPTMLGGLKKFVAFIRGLLDYVEYLNTQQQRSVFKILTTLSLPSLRVTQPSSSNGNIDEVTIIVRKMLASTLPQVKKVGIVGGVAILCVVSSVEKVFANQMDAGASQSSIMVGTQSLQSTEKQNQSNSFFRKLSIDMLRMLQDNCSKSNGGMNAM
;
A
#
# COMPACT_ATOMS: atom_id res chain seq x y z
N ILE A 1 20.61 -0.53 -5.16
CA ILE A 1 21.39 -1.27 -4.13
C ILE A 1 22.02 -0.29 -3.13
N ARG A 2 22.66 0.80 -3.59
CA ARG A 2 23.38 1.74 -2.71
C ARG A 2 22.48 2.47 -1.72
N TYR A 3 21.32 3.01 -2.15
CA TYR A 3 20.35 3.69 -1.28
C TYR A 3 19.76 2.78 -0.20
N VAL A 4 19.52 1.51 -0.52
CA VAL A 4 19.03 0.50 0.46
C VAL A 4 20.05 0.29 1.59
N ALA A 5 21.33 0.14 1.25
CA ALA A 5 22.41 0.01 2.24
C ALA A 5 22.51 1.26 3.11
N MET A 6 22.55 2.44 2.49
CA MET A 6 22.62 3.72 3.21
C MET A 6 21.43 3.92 4.16
N PHE A 7 20.21 3.61 3.74
CA PHE A 7 19.02 3.73 4.59
C PHE A 7 19.07 2.79 5.81
N ARG A 8 19.71 1.61 5.65
CA ARG A 8 19.91 0.66 6.75
C ARG A 8 20.98 1.15 7.73
N GLU A 9 22.08 1.65 7.22
CA GLU A 9 23.24 2.08 8.02
C GLU A 9 22.97 3.37 8.80
N PHE A 10 22.27 4.32 8.20
CA PHE A 10 21.96 5.57 8.87
C PHE A 10 20.84 5.40 9.90
N SER A 11 21.13 5.70 11.16
CA SER A 11 20.16 5.71 12.26
C SER A 11 19.41 7.04 12.37
N SER A 12 19.95 8.13 11.80
CA SER A 12 19.35 9.46 11.85
C SER A 12 18.16 9.59 10.90
N ASP A 13 17.02 10.03 11.40
CA ASP A 13 15.81 10.28 10.61
C ASP A 13 16.07 11.38 9.54
N TYR A 14 16.95 12.34 9.80
CA TYR A 14 17.33 13.36 8.83
C TYR A 14 17.96 12.75 7.58
N HIS A 15 18.99 11.91 7.73
CA HIS A 15 19.65 11.28 6.58
C HIS A 15 18.70 10.31 5.83
N ARG A 16 17.82 9.62 6.56
CA ARG A 16 16.80 8.75 5.95
C ARG A 16 15.79 9.55 5.13
N GLN A 17 15.38 10.71 5.64
CA GLN A 17 14.50 11.63 4.91
C GLN A 17 15.17 12.15 3.62
N GLU A 18 16.45 12.48 3.68
CA GLU A 18 17.21 12.92 2.50
C GLU A 18 17.30 11.82 1.43
N ILE A 19 17.54 10.57 1.84
CA ILE A 19 17.51 9.42 0.93
C ILE A 19 16.15 9.26 0.26
N VAL A 20 15.05 9.33 1.03
CA VAL A 20 13.70 9.25 0.49
C VAL A 20 13.42 10.42 -0.44
N GLY A 21 13.84 11.64 -0.07
CA GLY A 21 13.72 12.84 -0.90
C GLY A 21 14.39 12.72 -2.25
N ASN A 22 15.62 12.20 -2.27
CA ASN A 22 16.35 11.95 -3.50
C ASN A 22 15.64 10.93 -4.40
N LEU A 23 15.11 9.85 -3.82
CA LEU A 23 14.33 8.86 -4.57
C LEU A 23 13.07 9.49 -5.18
N ILE A 24 12.34 10.32 -4.43
CA ILE A 24 11.16 11.04 -4.94
C ILE A 24 11.55 11.99 -6.07
N THR A 25 12.67 12.69 -5.95
CA THR A 25 13.19 13.58 -7.01
C THR A 25 13.48 12.79 -8.29
N HIS A 26 14.10 11.61 -8.19
CA HIS A 26 14.34 10.74 -9.35
C HIS A 26 13.04 10.22 -9.98
N ILE A 27 12.00 9.96 -9.19
CA ILE A 27 10.69 9.58 -9.73
C ILE A 27 10.04 10.75 -10.47
N GLY A 28 10.27 11.98 -10.04
CA GLY A 28 9.80 13.20 -10.71
C GLY A 28 10.67 13.67 -11.88
N SER A 29 11.78 12.98 -12.22
CA SER A 29 12.74 13.42 -13.23
C SER A 29 12.21 13.39 -14.67
N GLY A 30 11.17 12.61 -14.95
CA GLY A 30 10.65 12.38 -16.30
C GLY A 30 11.51 11.42 -17.14
N VAL A 31 12.55 10.83 -16.58
CA VAL A 31 13.44 9.85 -17.25
C VAL A 31 13.03 8.44 -16.82
N ASP A 32 12.48 7.65 -17.73
CA ASP A 32 11.88 6.34 -17.42
C ASP A 32 12.79 5.42 -16.60
N TYR A 33 14.05 5.32 -16.98
CA TYR A 33 14.98 4.43 -16.29
C TYR A 33 15.30 4.89 -14.85
N GLU A 34 15.33 6.19 -14.60
CA GLU A 34 15.52 6.75 -13.25
C GLU A 34 14.30 6.49 -12.38
N ILE A 35 13.10 6.73 -12.95
CA ILE A 35 11.81 6.46 -12.32
C ILE A 35 11.73 4.99 -11.90
N GLU A 36 11.99 4.06 -12.82
CA GLU A 36 11.93 2.62 -12.55
C GLU A 36 12.95 2.19 -11.49
N SER A 37 14.17 2.70 -11.58
CA SER A 37 15.22 2.40 -10.60
C SER A 37 14.88 2.91 -9.20
N ALA A 38 14.32 4.10 -9.09
CA ALA A 38 13.93 4.70 -7.82
C ALA A 38 12.72 3.98 -7.21
N LEU A 39 11.68 3.69 -8.01
CA LEU A 39 10.51 2.92 -7.58
C LEU A 39 10.92 1.52 -7.12
N LYS A 40 11.77 0.83 -7.89
CA LYS A 40 12.29 -0.49 -7.52
C LYS A 40 13.10 -0.45 -6.23
N THR A 41 13.85 0.61 -6.01
CA THR A 41 14.61 0.81 -4.77
C THR A 41 13.67 0.97 -3.57
N LEU A 42 12.60 1.76 -3.68
CA LEU A 42 11.58 1.89 -2.65
C LEU A 42 10.85 0.55 -2.39
N GLU A 43 10.48 -0.19 -3.44
CA GLU A 43 9.87 -1.51 -3.29
C GLU A 43 10.79 -2.48 -2.51
N ASN A 44 12.08 -2.52 -2.85
CA ASN A 44 13.04 -3.37 -2.15
C ASN A 44 13.20 -2.97 -0.67
N MET A 45 13.06 -1.68 -0.33
CA MET A 45 13.06 -1.24 1.06
C MET A 45 11.79 -1.67 1.81
N LEU A 46 10.65 -1.78 1.12
CA LEU A 46 9.39 -2.24 1.71
C LEU A 46 9.39 -3.75 2.00
N ASP A 47 10.12 -4.52 1.19
CA ASP A 47 10.24 -5.96 1.35
C ASP A 47 11.06 -6.34 2.59
N ASP A 48 11.86 -5.40 3.13
CA ASP A 48 12.64 -5.57 4.38
C ASP A 48 11.84 -5.05 5.59
N PRO A 49 11.39 -5.94 6.50
CA PRO A 49 10.61 -5.55 7.68
C PRO A 49 11.33 -4.54 8.59
N THR A 50 12.67 -4.55 8.59
CA THR A 50 13.47 -3.64 9.41
C THR A 50 13.44 -2.21 8.88
N MET A 51 13.36 -2.05 7.57
CA MET A 51 13.29 -0.75 6.92
C MET A 51 11.85 -0.21 6.83
N LEU A 52 10.86 -1.10 6.70
CA LEU A 52 9.45 -0.73 6.60
C LEU A 52 9.01 0.19 7.75
N GLY A 53 9.41 -0.13 8.99
CA GLY A 53 9.11 0.72 10.15
C GLY A 53 9.70 2.12 10.07
N GLY A 54 10.92 2.23 9.53
CA GLY A 54 11.58 3.52 9.27
C GLY A 54 10.91 4.32 8.16
N LEU A 55 10.52 3.66 7.07
CA LEU A 55 9.83 4.30 5.93
C LEU A 55 8.44 4.83 6.30
N LYS A 56 7.73 4.18 7.22
CA LYS A 56 6.42 4.64 7.69
C LYS A 56 6.44 6.05 8.28
N LYS A 57 7.56 6.49 8.84
CA LYS A 57 7.72 7.86 9.33
C LYS A 57 7.64 8.91 8.20
N PHE A 58 7.98 8.51 6.99
CA PHE A 58 8.04 9.40 5.82
C PHE A 58 6.84 9.21 4.86
N VAL A 59 5.79 8.50 5.28
CA VAL A 59 4.63 8.21 4.42
C VAL A 59 3.97 9.48 3.88
N ALA A 60 3.86 10.53 4.68
CA ALA A 60 3.31 11.81 4.25
C ALA A 60 4.15 12.46 3.14
N PHE A 61 5.48 12.29 3.19
CA PHE A 61 6.41 12.79 2.19
C PHE A 61 6.36 11.95 0.90
N ILE A 62 6.34 10.62 1.04
CA ILE A 62 6.24 9.67 -0.09
C ILE A 62 4.90 9.86 -0.83
N ARG A 63 3.84 10.31 -0.15
CA ARG A 63 2.56 10.61 -0.76
C ARG A 63 2.62 11.72 -1.83
N GLY A 64 3.62 12.60 -1.76
CA GLY A 64 3.90 13.56 -2.82
C GLY A 64 4.10 12.93 -4.21
N LEU A 65 4.35 11.60 -4.29
CA LEU A 65 4.38 10.86 -5.56
C LEU A 65 3.04 10.90 -6.31
N LEU A 66 1.92 11.13 -5.61
CA LEU A 66 0.61 11.25 -6.25
C LEU A 66 0.49 12.48 -7.15
N ASP A 67 1.28 13.51 -6.92
CA ASP A 67 1.31 14.71 -7.75
C ASP A 67 1.91 14.43 -9.14
N TYR A 68 2.71 13.37 -9.25
CA TYR A 68 3.36 12.95 -10.50
C TYR A 68 2.66 11.75 -11.17
N VAL A 69 1.70 11.11 -10.50
CA VAL A 69 1.16 9.81 -10.91
C VAL A 69 0.52 9.83 -12.30
N GLU A 70 -0.06 10.95 -12.73
CA GLU A 70 -0.69 11.10 -14.05
C GLU A 70 0.33 11.09 -15.20
N TYR A 71 1.57 11.47 -14.93
CA TYR A 71 2.67 11.51 -15.92
C TYR A 71 3.41 10.18 -16.03
N LEU A 72 3.18 9.25 -15.10
CA LEU A 72 3.81 7.95 -15.06
C LEU A 72 3.12 6.95 -15.99
N ASN A 73 3.88 5.99 -16.50
CA ASN A 73 3.29 4.87 -17.23
C ASN A 73 2.52 3.92 -16.28
N THR A 74 1.68 3.05 -16.86
CA THR A 74 0.79 2.17 -16.08
C THR A 74 1.53 1.29 -15.07
N GLN A 75 2.73 0.81 -15.39
CA GLN A 75 3.53 -0.01 -14.50
C GLN A 75 4.10 0.81 -13.34
N GLN A 76 4.61 2.00 -13.64
CA GLN A 76 5.10 2.94 -12.64
C GLN A 76 3.96 3.41 -11.71
N GLN A 77 2.77 3.72 -12.25
CA GLN A 77 1.56 4.02 -11.47
C GLN A 77 1.23 2.88 -10.49
N ARG A 78 1.25 1.63 -10.97
CA ARG A 78 1.02 0.46 -10.13
C ARG A 78 2.04 0.37 -8.98
N SER A 79 3.32 0.62 -9.24
CA SER A 79 4.37 0.64 -8.22
C SER A 79 4.13 1.72 -7.17
N VAL A 80 3.76 2.94 -7.58
CA VAL A 80 3.42 4.04 -6.65
C VAL A 80 2.27 3.64 -5.73
N PHE A 81 1.15 3.14 -6.26
CA PHE A 81 0.02 2.73 -5.44
C PHE A 81 0.34 1.53 -4.54
N LYS A 82 1.16 0.57 -5.01
CA LYS A 82 1.67 -0.54 -4.19
C LYS A 82 2.48 -0.01 -2.99
N ILE A 83 3.42 0.90 -3.23
CA ILE A 83 4.25 1.52 -2.20
C ILE A 83 3.37 2.24 -1.16
N LEU A 84 2.49 3.14 -1.61
CA LEU A 84 1.61 3.91 -0.73
C LEU A 84 0.67 3.01 0.07
N THR A 85 0.06 2.01 -0.56
CA THR A 85 -0.81 1.07 0.12
C THR A 85 -0.06 0.28 1.20
N THR A 86 1.12 -0.26 0.89
CA THR A 86 1.93 -1.02 1.84
C THR A 86 2.34 -0.18 3.05
N LEU A 87 2.73 1.08 2.83
CA LEU A 87 3.09 2.01 3.90
C LEU A 87 1.89 2.41 4.76
N SER A 88 0.71 2.51 4.16
CA SER A 88 -0.53 2.94 4.81
C SER A 88 -1.25 1.83 5.57
N LEU A 89 -0.89 0.57 5.32
CA LEU A 89 -1.47 -0.55 6.07
C LEU A 89 -1.04 -0.54 7.54
N PRO A 90 -1.95 -0.89 8.47
CA PRO A 90 -1.60 -1.00 9.87
C PRO A 90 -0.50 -2.05 10.09
N SER A 91 0.45 -1.73 10.96
CA SER A 91 1.52 -2.68 11.32
C SER A 91 0.98 -3.74 12.27
N LEU A 92 0.91 -4.96 11.78
CA LEU A 92 0.39 -6.12 12.54
C LEU A 92 1.30 -6.58 13.69
N ARG A 93 2.56 -6.11 13.71
CA ARG A 93 3.55 -6.48 14.71
C ARG A 93 3.75 -5.45 15.84
N VAL A 94 3.10 -4.31 15.78
CA VAL A 94 3.26 -3.26 16.80
C VAL A 94 2.04 -3.27 17.72
N THR A 95 2.29 -3.61 19.00
CA THR A 95 1.30 -3.67 20.08
C THR A 95 0.78 -2.31 20.54
N GLN A 96 1.16 -1.23 19.88
CA GLN A 96 0.65 0.10 20.20
C GLN A 96 -0.48 0.50 19.23
N PRO A 97 -1.63 0.91 19.75
CA PRO A 97 -2.67 1.51 18.94
C PRO A 97 -2.28 2.97 18.64
N SER A 98 -1.24 3.14 17.82
CA SER A 98 -1.00 4.44 17.22
C SER A 98 -2.10 4.68 16.18
N SER A 99 -2.69 5.84 16.21
CA SER A 99 -3.79 6.39 15.42
C SER A 99 -3.60 6.36 13.88
N SER A 100 -2.99 5.31 13.35
CA SER A 100 -2.58 5.20 11.94
C SER A 100 -3.63 4.51 11.04
N ASN A 101 -4.85 4.28 11.53
CA ASN A 101 -5.94 3.75 10.68
C ASN A 101 -6.38 4.75 9.58
N GLY A 102 -5.96 6.02 9.69
CA GLY A 102 -6.33 7.05 8.73
C GLY A 102 -5.58 7.03 7.40
N ASN A 103 -4.43 6.36 7.31
CA ASN A 103 -3.58 6.48 6.13
C ASN A 103 -4.09 5.67 4.93
N ILE A 104 -4.64 4.47 5.16
CA ILE A 104 -5.21 3.67 4.07
C ILE A 104 -6.53 4.26 3.55
N ASP A 105 -7.34 4.83 4.43
CA ASP A 105 -8.56 5.51 4.05
C ASP A 105 -8.27 6.68 3.12
N GLU A 106 -7.17 7.40 3.35
CA GLU A 106 -6.75 8.51 2.51
C GLU A 106 -6.36 8.08 1.10
N VAL A 107 -5.56 7.03 0.94
CA VAL A 107 -5.23 6.46 -0.39
C VAL A 107 -6.50 6.00 -1.10
N THR A 108 -7.41 5.35 -0.36
CA THR A 108 -8.70 4.90 -0.88
C THR A 108 -9.57 6.07 -1.32
N ILE A 109 -9.62 7.17 -0.57
CA ILE A 109 -10.38 8.38 -0.93
C ILE A 109 -9.83 8.99 -2.23
N ILE A 110 -8.50 9.05 -2.39
CA ILE A 110 -7.87 9.57 -3.60
C ILE A 110 -8.25 8.72 -4.81
N VAL A 111 -8.14 7.39 -4.69
CA VAL A 111 -8.55 6.46 -5.75
C VAL A 111 -10.04 6.62 -6.10
N ARG A 112 -10.92 6.79 -5.10
CA ARG A 112 -12.36 7.08 -5.33
C ARG A 112 -12.57 8.36 -6.13
N LYS A 113 -11.86 9.44 -5.79
CA LYS A 113 -11.93 10.71 -6.52
C LYS A 113 -11.48 10.54 -7.97
N MET A 114 -10.39 9.82 -8.19
CA MET A 114 -9.89 9.53 -9.54
C MET A 114 -10.89 8.70 -10.36
N LEU A 115 -11.51 7.67 -9.76
CA LEU A 115 -12.54 6.86 -10.40
C LEU A 115 -13.80 7.66 -10.75
N ALA A 116 -14.18 8.63 -9.92
CA ALA A 116 -15.32 9.50 -10.14
C ALA A 116 -15.03 10.62 -11.16
N SER A 117 -13.79 10.80 -11.59
CA SER A 117 -13.40 11.84 -12.54
C SER A 117 -14.08 11.64 -13.90
N THR A 118 -14.42 12.75 -14.55
CA THR A 118 -14.92 12.77 -15.95
C THR A 118 -13.80 12.61 -16.97
N LEU A 119 -12.54 12.88 -16.56
CA LEU A 119 -11.38 12.77 -17.42
C LEU A 119 -10.95 11.29 -17.55
N PRO A 120 -10.95 10.69 -18.77
CA PRO A 120 -10.62 9.28 -18.96
C PRO A 120 -9.22 8.89 -18.46
N GLN A 121 -8.26 9.80 -18.59
CA GLN A 121 -6.89 9.58 -18.13
C GLN A 121 -6.83 9.42 -16.61
N VAL A 122 -7.45 10.35 -15.87
CA VAL A 122 -7.52 10.30 -14.40
C VAL A 122 -8.27 9.05 -13.93
N LYS A 123 -9.37 8.71 -14.61
CA LYS A 123 -10.14 7.50 -14.33
C LYS A 123 -9.30 6.22 -14.52
N LYS A 124 -8.48 6.17 -15.58
CA LYS A 124 -7.54 5.06 -15.82
C LYS A 124 -6.56 4.91 -14.66
N VAL A 125 -5.97 6.01 -14.18
CA VAL A 125 -5.09 6.02 -13.00
C VAL A 125 -5.83 5.47 -11.77
N GLY A 126 -7.07 5.88 -11.56
CA GLY A 126 -7.93 5.37 -10.48
C GLY A 126 -8.17 3.86 -10.56
N ILE A 127 -8.37 3.31 -11.76
CA ILE A 127 -8.51 1.85 -11.96
C ILE A 127 -7.21 1.14 -11.59
N VAL A 128 -6.07 1.63 -12.08
CA VAL A 128 -4.74 1.07 -11.75
C VAL A 128 -4.50 1.09 -10.24
N GLY A 129 -4.83 2.21 -9.58
CA GLY A 129 -4.72 2.37 -8.12
C GLY A 129 -5.61 1.39 -7.36
N GLY A 130 -6.87 1.25 -7.75
CA GLY A 130 -7.79 0.31 -7.13
C GLY A 130 -7.34 -1.14 -7.25
N VAL A 131 -6.85 -1.55 -8.41
CA VAL A 131 -6.29 -2.89 -8.63
C VAL A 131 -5.03 -3.09 -7.79
N ALA A 132 -4.14 -2.10 -7.70
CA ALA A 132 -2.94 -2.19 -6.88
C ALA A 132 -3.26 -2.35 -5.39
N ILE A 133 -4.24 -1.60 -4.86
CA ILE A 133 -4.72 -1.76 -3.49
C ILE A 133 -5.21 -3.18 -3.24
N LEU A 134 -6.07 -3.70 -4.14
CA LEU A 134 -6.58 -5.07 -4.05
C LEU A 134 -5.46 -6.11 -4.01
N CYS A 135 -4.46 -5.99 -4.88
CA CYS A 135 -3.32 -6.90 -4.91
C CYS A 135 -2.53 -6.91 -3.59
N VAL A 136 -2.28 -5.74 -3.01
CA VAL A 136 -1.55 -5.62 -1.75
C VAL A 136 -2.37 -6.19 -0.59
N VAL A 137 -3.63 -5.80 -0.48
CA VAL A 137 -4.54 -6.26 0.60
C VAL A 137 -4.73 -7.77 0.56
N SER A 138 -4.96 -8.35 -0.64
CA SER A 138 -5.09 -9.79 -0.82
C SER A 138 -3.81 -10.56 -0.49
N SER A 139 -2.64 -9.97 -0.76
CA SER A 139 -1.35 -10.59 -0.40
C SER A 139 -1.15 -10.64 1.10
N VAL A 140 -1.53 -9.58 1.81
CA VAL A 140 -1.49 -9.50 3.26
C VAL A 140 -2.47 -10.50 3.88
N GLU A 141 -3.71 -10.58 3.38
CA GLU A 141 -4.74 -11.53 3.85
C GLU A 141 -4.26 -12.99 3.73
N LYS A 142 -3.60 -13.36 2.61
CA LYS A 142 -3.03 -14.70 2.42
C LYS A 142 -1.93 -15.03 3.43
N VAL A 143 -1.06 -14.08 3.74
CA VAL A 143 -0.01 -14.28 4.76
C VAL A 143 -0.62 -14.58 6.12
N PHE A 144 -1.73 -13.92 6.47
CA PHE A 144 -2.45 -14.19 7.71
C PHE A 144 -3.11 -15.57 7.72
N ALA A 145 -3.79 -15.95 6.65
CA ALA A 145 -4.45 -17.24 6.53
C ALA A 145 -3.43 -18.39 6.71
N ASN A 146 -2.27 -18.29 6.06
CA ASN A 146 -1.22 -19.31 6.16
C ASN A 146 -0.59 -19.41 7.56
N GLN A 147 -0.56 -18.31 8.33
CA GLN A 147 -0.07 -18.33 9.71
C GLN A 147 -1.03 -19.04 10.67
N MET A 148 -2.32 -19.06 10.37
CA MET A 148 -3.31 -19.79 11.16
C MET A 148 -3.20 -21.31 10.98
N ASP A 149 -2.98 -21.78 9.73
CA ASP A 149 -2.83 -23.21 9.45
C ASP A 149 -1.55 -23.81 10.07
N ALA A 150 -0.46 -23.03 10.11
CA ALA A 150 0.80 -23.47 10.71
C ALA A 150 0.76 -23.51 12.25
N GLY A 151 -0.09 -22.72 12.89
CA GLY A 151 -0.25 -22.68 14.35
C GLY A 151 -1.12 -23.81 14.92
N ALA A 152 -1.97 -24.42 14.11
CA ALA A 152 -2.88 -25.48 14.53
C ALA A 152 -2.20 -26.85 14.75
N SER A 153 -0.97 -27.03 14.29
CA SER A 153 -0.24 -28.31 14.38
C SER A 153 0.67 -28.48 15.60
N GLN A 154 0.85 -27.45 16.43
CA GLN A 154 1.75 -27.54 17.61
C GLN A 154 1.23 -26.70 18.79
N SER A 155 0.15 -27.10 19.44
CA SER A 155 -0.03 -26.73 20.86
C SER A 155 -1.11 -27.58 21.53
N SER A 156 -0.74 -28.78 21.99
CA SER A 156 -1.27 -29.28 23.25
C SER A 156 -0.35 -28.76 24.36
N ILE A 157 -1.00 -28.21 25.42
CA ILE A 157 -0.42 -27.86 26.73
C ILE A 157 0.21 -26.45 26.82
N MET A 158 -0.54 -25.53 27.34
CA MET A 158 -0.39 -24.63 28.48
C MET A 158 -1.38 -23.46 28.37
N VAL A 159 -2.30 -23.42 29.33
CA VAL A 159 -3.32 -22.40 29.55
C VAL A 159 -2.66 -21.11 30.02
N GLY A 160 -2.95 -20.00 29.35
CA GLY A 160 -2.58 -18.66 29.81
C GLY A 160 -3.44 -17.60 29.12
N THR A 161 -4.10 -16.77 29.89
CA THR A 161 -5.06 -15.71 29.55
C THR A 161 -4.59 -14.66 28.52
N GLN A 162 -3.40 -14.77 27.96
CA GLN A 162 -2.88 -13.89 26.91
C GLN A 162 -3.29 -14.29 25.48
N SER A 163 -3.81 -15.50 25.27
CA SER A 163 -4.18 -16.03 23.96
C SER A 163 -5.49 -15.45 23.40
N LEU A 164 -6.42 -15.02 24.27
CA LEU A 164 -7.73 -14.51 23.83
C LEU A 164 -7.65 -13.11 23.20
N GLN A 165 -6.81 -12.23 23.71
CA GLN A 165 -6.67 -10.88 23.17
C GLN A 165 -5.96 -10.82 21.79
N SER A 166 -5.08 -11.77 21.53
CA SER A 166 -4.42 -11.89 20.22
C SER A 166 -5.37 -12.40 19.14
N THR A 167 -6.28 -13.31 19.48
CA THR A 167 -7.26 -13.89 18.54
C THR A 167 -8.35 -12.88 18.15
N GLU A 168 -8.80 -12.05 19.09
CA GLU A 168 -9.80 -11.00 18.80
C GLU A 168 -9.23 -9.90 17.89
N LYS A 169 -8.00 -9.43 18.13
CA LYS A 169 -7.33 -8.44 17.28
C LYS A 169 -7.08 -8.98 15.87
N GLN A 170 -6.76 -10.25 15.74
CA GLN A 170 -6.51 -10.90 14.46
C GLN A 170 -7.81 -11.06 13.65
N ASN A 171 -8.92 -11.39 14.30
CA ASN A 171 -10.24 -11.45 13.66
C ASN A 171 -10.73 -10.07 13.20
N GLN A 172 -10.48 -9.02 13.97
CA GLN A 172 -10.78 -7.64 13.58
C GLN A 172 -9.97 -7.22 12.35
N SER A 173 -8.69 -7.56 12.29
CA SER A 173 -7.82 -7.23 11.14
C SER A 173 -8.28 -7.95 9.87
N ASN A 174 -8.61 -9.23 9.94
CA ASN A 174 -9.13 -9.99 8.80
C ASN A 174 -10.47 -9.44 8.30
N SER A 175 -11.36 -9.05 9.21
CA SER A 175 -12.62 -8.38 8.88
C SER A 175 -12.41 -7.06 8.16
N PHE A 176 -11.43 -6.26 8.61
CA PHE A 176 -11.07 -4.98 8.01
C PHE A 176 -10.55 -5.17 6.57
N PHE A 177 -9.58 -6.05 6.34
CA PHE A 177 -9.04 -6.29 5.00
C PHE A 177 -10.09 -6.82 4.03
N ARG A 178 -10.93 -7.74 4.50
CA ARG A 178 -12.04 -8.28 3.70
C ARG A 178 -13.06 -7.20 3.30
N LYS A 179 -13.42 -6.34 4.24
CA LYS A 179 -14.32 -5.21 3.97
C LYS A 179 -13.71 -4.25 2.95
N LEU A 180 -12.45 -3.87 3.13
CA LEU A 180 -11.73 -3.00 2.21
C LEU A 180 -11.66 -3.59 0.79
N SER A 181 -11.39 -4.88 0.66
CA SER A 181 -11.36 -5.58 -0.62
C SER A 181 -12.73 -5.57 -1.31
N ILE A 182 -13.81 -5.86 -0.57
CA ILE A 182 -15.17 -5.86 -1.10
C ILE A 182 -15.57 -4.45 -1.55
N ASP A 183 -15.31 -3.43 -0.76
CA ASP A 183 -15.65 -2.04 -1.08
C ASP A 183 -14.88 -1.57 -2.32
N MET A 184 -13.61 -1.95 -2.44
CA MET A 184 -12.79 -1.60 -3.60
C MET A 184 -13.28 -2.32 -4.88
N LEU A 185 -13.61 -3.61 -4.79
CA LEU A 185 -14.17 -4.37 -5.92
C LEU A 185 -15.49 -3.76 -6.41
N ARG A 186 -16.40 -3.42 -5.51
CA ARG A 186 -17.67 -2.75 -5.86
C ARG A 186 -17.42 -1.43 -6.59
N MET A 187 -16.51 -0.61 -6.07
CA MET A 187 -16.18 0.66 -6.71
C MET A 187 -15.63 0.48 -8.12
N LEU A 188 -14.74 -0.48 -8.33
CA LEU A 188 -14.19 -0.77 -9.65
C LEU A 188 -15.29 -1.27 -10.59
N GLN A 189 -16.14 -2.19 -10.14
CA GLN A 189 -17.25 -2.73 -10.92
C GLN A 189 -18.23 -1.64 -11.34
N ASP A 190 -18.66 -0.77 -10.43
CA ASP A 190 -19.58 0.34 -10.69
C ASP A 190 -19.02 1.35 -11.71
N ASN A 191 -17.71 1.57 -11.67
CA ASN A 191 -17.07 2.52 -12.59
C ASN A 191 -16.75 1.90 -13.96
N CYS A 192 -16.50 0.60 -14.03
CA CYS A 192 -16.31 -0.11 -15.30
C CYS A 192 -17.65 -0.33 -16.03
N SER A 193 -18.73 -0.66 -15.30
CA SER A 193 -20.06 -0.85 -15.92
C SER A 193 -20.65 0.43 -16.50
N LYS A 194 -20.47 1.59 -15.83
CA LYS A 194 -20.90 2.89 -16.33
C LYS A 194 -20.18 3.32 -17.61
N SER A 195 -18.95 2.84 -17.82
CA SER A 195 -18.19 3.12 -19.05
C SER A 195 -18.75 2.40 -20.27
N ASN A 196 -19.37 1.24 -20.10
CA ASN A 196 -19.94 0.46 -21.21
C ASN A 196 -21.37 0.88 -21.59
N GLY A 197 -22.09 1.58 -20.72
CA GLY A 197 -23.47 2.03 -20.98
C GLY A 197 -23.60 3.24 -21.91
N GLY A 198 -22.50 3.93 -22.19
CA GLY A 198 -22.49 5.14 -23.04
C GLY A 198 -22.33 4.89 -24.56
N MET A 199 -22.12 3.66 -25.00
CA MET A 199 -21.86 3.34 -26.42
C MET A 199 -23.10 2.83 -27.20
N ASN A 200 -24.25 2.67 -26.55
CA ASN A 200 -25.48 2.16 -27.21
C ASN A 200 -26.58 3.19 -27.41
N ALA A 201 -26.25 4.49 -27.48
CA ALA A 201 -27.20 5.53 -27.77
C ALA A 201 -26.66 6.48 -28.85
N MET A 202 -26.50 5.98 -30.07
CA MET A 202 -26.53 6.73 -31.33
C MET A 202 -27.01 5.81 -32.46
#